data_9cf78bb1db5a8e293827a79721eeadf1
#
_entry.id   9cf78bb1db5a8e293827a79721eeadf1
#
_cell.length_a   1.000
_cell.length_b   1.000
_cell.length_c   1.000
_cell.angle_alpha   90.00
_cell.angle_beta   90.00
_cell.angle_gamma   90.00
#
_symmetry.space_group_name_H-M   'P 1'
#
loop_
_entity.id
_entity.type
_entity.pdbx_description
1 polymer ?
#
loop_
_entity_poly.entity_id
_entity_poly.type
_entity_poly.pdbx_seq_one_letter_code
_entity_poly.pdbx_strand_id
1 'polypeptide(L)' 'MRKSKYGLHTMEVGEARVFDTPTPHDKTLIRRAAHNRNERTKMYFITRSEGNTIRVTRVR' A
#
# COMPACT_ATOMS: atom_id res chain seq x y z
N MET A 1 -8.52 -15.87 10.46
CA MET A 1 -7.49 -14.86 10.16
C MET A 1 -7.94 -13.97 9.01
N ARG A 2 -7.83 -12.68 9.16
CA ARG A 2 -8.22 -11.76 8.09
C ARG A 2 -7.12 -11.63 7.07
N LYS A 3 -7.47 -11.71 5.80
CA LYS A 3 -6.55 -11.40 4.73
C LYS A 3 -6.44 -9.89 4.59
N SER A 4 -5.25 -9.40 4.28
CA SER A 4 -5.07 -8.01 3.94
C SER A 4 -5.86 -7.69 2.67
N LYS A 5 -6.63 -6.63 2.69
CA LYS A 5 -7.45 -6.23 1.55
C LYS A 5 -6.61 -5.94 0.30
N TYR A 6 -5.43 -5.41 0.49
CA TYR A 6 -4.56 -5.00 -0.61
C TYR A 6 -3.39 -5.94 -0.83
N GLY A 7 -3.25 -6.99 -0.02
CA GLY A 7 -2.19 -7.97 -0.16
C GLY A 7 -0.80 -7.45 0.11
N LEU A 8 -0.66 -6.38 0.88
CA LEU A 8 0.65 -5.77 1.14
C LEU A 8 1.61 -6.72 1.83
N HIS A 9 1.09 -7.62 2.66
CA HIS A 9 1.90 -8.59 3.39
C HIS A 9 2.58 -9.62 2.48
N THR A 10 2.12 -9.75 1.24
CA THR A 10 2.69 -10.69 0.27
C THR A 10 3.71 -10.03 -0.66
N MET A 11 3.92 -8.73 -0.55
CA MET A 11 4.87 -8.01 -1.40
C MET A 11 6.30 -8.32 -0.98
N GLU A 12 7.16 -8.50 -1.99
CA GLU A 12 8.59 -8.66 -1.76
C GLU A 12 9.29 -7.30 -1.73
N VAL A 13 10.46 -7.25 -1.09
CA VAL A 13 11.27 -6.04 -1.07
C VAL A 13 11.60 -5.62 -2.51
N GLY A 14 11.35 -4.36 -2.83
CA GLY A 14 11.54 -3.83 -4.17
C GLY A 14 10.33 -3.97 -5.07
N GLU A 15 9.32 -4.73 -4.65
CA GLU A 15 8.09 -4.88 -5.43
C GLU A 15 7.24 -3.60 -5.33
N ALA A 16 6.63 -3.22 -6.44
CA ALA A 16 5.67 -2.13 -6.49
C ALA A 16 4.35 -2.64 -7.07
N ARG A 17 3.25 -2.16 -6.51
CA ARG A 17 1.90 -2.46 -7.01
C ARG A 17 1.15 -1.18 -7.23
N VAL A 18 0.38 -1.13 -8.31
CA VAL A 18 -0.45 0.02 -8.64
C VAL A 18 -1.90 -0.37 -8.43
N PHE A 19 -2.62 0.46 -7.69
CA PHE A 19 -4.04 0.26 -7.39
C PHE A 19 -4.86 1.36 -8.03
N ASP A 20 -5.99 0.99 -8.62
CA ASP A 20 -6.93 1.97 -9.12
C ASP A 20 -7.61 2.67 -7.96
N THR A 21 -7.64 4.00 -8.02
CA THR A 21 -8.24 4.82 -6.97
C THR A 21 -9.15 5.85 -7.61
N PRO A 22 -10.37 5.44 -8.01
CA PRO A 22 -11.29 6.35 -8.70
C PRO A 22 -11.75 7.52 -7.83
N THR A 23 -11.61 7.42 -6.50
CA THR A 23 -11.97 8.51 -5.59
C THR A 23 -10.78 8.84 -4.67
N PRO A 24 -10.71 10.08 -4.14
CA PRO A 24 -9.68 10.43 -3.15
C PRO A 24 -9.74 9.55 -1.89
N HIS A 25 -10.93 9.08 -1.54
CA HIS A 25 -11.11 8.22 -0.38
C HIS A 25 -10.35 6.88 -0.55
N ASP A 26 -10.34 6.33 -1.75
CA ASP A 26 -9.61 5.09 -2.04
C ASP A 26 -8.13 5.26 -1.77
N LYS A 27 -7.55 6.40 -2.17
CA LYS A 27 -6.14 6.71 -1.90
C LYS A 27 -5.86 6.76 -0.40
N THR A 28 -6.77 7.36 0.36
CA THR A 28 -6.64 7.46 1.82
C THR A 28 -6.63 6.07 2.46
N LEU A 29 -7.51 5.17 2.01
CA LEU A 29 -7.59 3.82 2.54
C LEU A 29 -6.28 3.05 2.30
N ILE A 30 -5.72 3.16 1.10
CA ILE A 30 -4.49 2.46 0.76
C ILE A 30 -3.30 3.04 1.53
N ARG A 31 -3.21 4.36 1.66
CA ARG A 31 -2.17 5.00 2.46
C ARG A 31 -2.22 4.56 3.91
N ARG A 32 -3.43 4.46 4.47
CA ARG A 32 -3.61 3.97 5.84
C ARG A 32 -3.16 2.53 5.98
N ALA A 33 -3.49 1.67 5.03
CA ALA A 33 -3.08 0.27 5.06
C ALA A 33 -1.56 0.15 5.05
N ALA A 34 -0.88 0.91 4.20
CA ALA A 34 0.58 0.93 4.13
C ALA A 34 1.18 1.47 5.43
N HIS A 35 0.64 2.58 5.94
CA HIS A 35 1.11 3.17 7.19
C HIS A 35 0.96 2.21 8.37
N ASN A 36 -0.17 1.53 8.45
CA ASN A 36 -0.40 0.54 9.51
C ASN A 36 0.61 -0.60 9.45
N ARG A 37 0.98 -1.05 8.27
CA ARG A 37 2.02 -2.06 8.12
C ARG A 37 3.37 -1.56 8.59
N ASN A 38 3.72 -0.32 8.25
CA ASN A 38 4.98 0.29 8.70
C ASN A 38 5.05 0.36 10.22
N GLU A 39 3.91 0.65 10.86
CA GLU A 39 3.83 0.74 12.32
C GLU A 39 3.90 -0.60 13.03
N ARG A 40 3.33 -1.65 12.43
CA ARG A 40 3.11 -2.94 13.08
C ARG A 40 4.10 -4.02 12.70
N THR A 41 4.88 -3.80 11.67
CA THR A 41 5.83 -4.79 11.16
C THR A 41 7.17 -4.16 10.90
N LYS A 42 8.17 -4.99 10.54
CA LYS A 42 9.47 -4.49 10.11
C LYS A 42 9.48 -4.08 8.63
N MET A 43 8.38 -4.33 7.94
CA MET A 43 8.21 -3.91 6.56
C MET A 43 8.06 -2.39 6.48
N TYR A 44 8.53 -1.81 5.39
CA TYR A 44 8.33 -0.38 5.14
C TYR A 44 7.83 -0.18 3.72
N PHE A 45 6.70 0.50 3.60
CA PHE A 45 6.07 0.80 2.32
C PHE A 45 6.04 2.30 2.11
N ILE A 46 6.29 2.71 0.88
CA ILE A 46 6.07 4.09 0.46
C ILE A 46 4.92 4.11 -0.54
N THR A 47 4.20 5.23 -0.57
CA THR A 47 3.07 5.38 -1.49
C THR A 47 3.27 6.63 -2.34
N ARG A 48 2.81 6.56 -3.58
CA ARG A 48 2.87 7.70 -4.51
C ARG A 48 1.57 7.78 -5.29
N SER A 49 0.92 8.93 -5.24
CA SER A 49 -0.28 9.18 -6.02
C SER A 49 0.09 9.51 -7.46
N GLU A 50 -0.53 8.83 -8.41
CA GLU A 50 -0.29 9.02 -9.84
C GLU A 50 -1.64 9.08 -10.56
N GLY A 51 -2.17 10.27 -10.78
CA GLY A 51 -3.48 10.45 -11.41
C GLY A 51 -4.59 9.75 -10.63
N ASN A 52 -5.29 8.83 -11.26
CA ASN A 52 -6.37 8.06 -10.63
C ASN A 52 -5.87 6.75 -10.02
N THR A 53 -4.56 6.65 -9.78
CA THR A 53 -3.96 5.45 -9.19
C THR A 53 -3.03 5.83 -8.05
N ILE A 54 -2.69 4.84 -7.23
CA ILE A 54 -1.67 4.98 -6.21
C ILE A 54 -0.69 3.82 -6.35
N ARG A 55 0.59 4.14 -6.30
CA ARG A 55 1.65 3.13 -6.34
C ARG A 55 2.16 2.90 -4.93
N VAL A 56 2.18 1.64 -4.52
CA VAL A 56 2.73 1.22 -3.23
C VAL A 56 3.99 0.41 -3.52
N THR A 57 5.10 0.80 -2.91
CA THR A 57 6.39 0.11 -3.09
C THR A 57 6.89 -0.36 -1.72
N ARG A 58 7.26 -1.62 -1.63
CA ARG A 58 7.90 -2.14 -0.44
C ARG A 58 9.40 -1.90 -0.53
N VAL A 59 9.95 -1.10 0.40
CA VAL A 59 11.38 -0.73 0.38
C VAL A 59 12.19 -1.50 1.44
N ARG A 60 11.52 -2.14 2.40
CA ARG A 60 12.25 -2.88 3.43
C ARG A 60 11.41 -4.00 4.03
#